data_105486020dabf28fc9615c64e65cf094
#
_entry.id   105486020dabf28fc9615c64e65cf094
#
_cell.length_a   1.000
_cell.length_b   1.000
_cell.length_c   1.000
_cell.angle_alpha   90.00
_cell.angle_beta   90.00
_cell.angle_gamma   90.00
#
_symmetry.space_group_name_H-M   'P 1'
#
loop_
_entity.id
_entity.type
_entity.pdbx_description
1 polymer ?
#
loop_
_entity_poly.entity_id
_entity_poly.type
_entity_poly.pdbx_seq_one_letter_code
_entity_poly.pdbx_strand_id
1 'polypeptide(L)' 'MSETKKTMTLNLTETEMKILEDLSKKKDLSKTAVVRQAIRLYQMVDARLSAGEKLHFEDEKAQKKAELMVL' A
#
# COMPACT_ATOMS: atom_id res chain seq x y z
N MET A 1 3.62 15.06 -20.28
CA MET A 1 4.54 14.09 -20.88
C MET A 1 4.23 12.70 -20.33
N SER A 2 4.02 11.73 -21.20
CA SER A 2 3.69 10.38 -20.75
C SER A 2 4.96 9.58 -20.49
N GLU A 3 4.96 8.82 -19.42
CA GLU A 3 6.06 7.94 -19.09
C GLU A 3 5.99 6.66 -19.92
N THR A 4 7.15 6.13 -20.26
CA THR A 4 7.24 4.82 -20.90
C THR A 4 6.94 3.74 -19.86
N LYS A 5 5.99 2.87 -20.17
CA LYS A 5 5.66 1.75 -19.29
C LYS A 5 6.65 0.61 -19.48
N LYS A 6 7.07 0.03 -18.38
CA LYS A 6 7.95 -1.13 -18.39
C LYS A 6 7.24 -2.30 -17.72
N THR A 7 7.58 -3.49 -18.14
CA THR A 7 7.00 -4.72 -17.60
C THR A 7 7.89 -5.28 -16.51
N MET A 8 7.27 -5.74 -15.44
CA MET A 8 7.95 -6.45 -14.36
C MET A 8 7.14 -7.69 -14.01
N THR A 9 7.81 -8.81 -13.81
CA THR A 9 7.17 -10.03 -13.32
C THR A 9 7.24 -10.06 -11.81
N LEU A 10 6.11 -10.33 -11.17
CA LEU A 10 5.99 -10.37 -9.72
C LEU A 10 5.49 -11.75 -9.29
N ASN A 11 6.28 -12.44 -8.46
CA ASN A 11 5.90 -13.73 -7.89
C ASN A 11 5.36 -13.48 -6.47
N LEU A 12 4.11 -13.84 -6.26
CA LEU A 12 3.45 -13.69 -4.97
C LEU A 12 3.19 -15.06 -4.36
N THR A 13 3.24 -15.14 -3.04
CA THR A 13 2.78 -16.31 -2.31
C THR A 13 1.27 -16.44 -2.46
N GLU A 14 0.73 -17.61 -2.13
CA GLU A 14 -0.72 -17.81 -2.15
C GLU A 14 -1.45 -16.83 -1.23
N THR A 15 -0.88 -16.58 -0.06
CA THR A 15 -1.44 -15.62 0.89
C THR A 15 -1.45 -14.21 0.33
N GLU A 16 -0.34 -13.79 -0.26
CA GLU A 16 -0.23 -12.46 -0.88
C GLU A 16 -1.19 -12.30 -2.05
N MET A 17 -1.31 -13.33 -2.89
CA MET A 17 -2.25 -13.29 -4.01
C MET A 17 -3.69 -13.17 -3.51
N LYS A 18 -4.04 -13.89 -2.45
CA LYS A 18 -5.37 -13.80 -1.87
C LYS A 18 -5.67 -12.41 -1.33
N ILE A 19 -4.71 -11.81 -0.65
CA ILE A 19 -4.84 -10.43 -0.15
C ILE A 19 -5.06 -9.47 -1.30
N LEU A 20 -4.29 -9.63 -2.37
CA LEU A 20 -4.42 -8.80 -3.57
C LEU A 20 -5.81 -8.94 -4.20
N GLU A 21 -6.31 -10.17 -4.31
CA GLU A 21 -7.64 -10.43 -4.85
C GLU A 21 -8.74 -9.82 -3.96
N ASP A 22 -8.62 -9.95 -2.65
CA ASP A 22 -9.59 -9.40 -1.71
C ASP A 22 -9.61 -7.87 -1.80
N LEU A 23 -8.46 -7.23 -1.87
CA LEU A 23 -8.37 -5.78 -2.03
C LEU A 23 -8.97 -5.32 -3.35
N SER A 24 -8.70 -6.07 -4.42
CA SER A 24 -9.24 -5.79 -5.75
C SER A 24 -10.76 -5.79 -5.74
N LYS A 25 -11.35 -6.81 -5.13
CA LYS A 25 -12.82 -6.91 -5.02
C LYS A 25 -13.40 -5.81 -4.13
N LYS A 26 -12.81 -5.62 -2.95
CA LYS A 26 -13.29 -4.66 -1.97
C LYS A 26 -13.28 -3.23 -2.50
N LYS A 27 -12.26 -2.90 -3.28
CA LYS A 27 -12.10 -1.55 -3.83
C LYS A 27 -12.67 -1.38 -5.23
N ASP A 28 -13.16 -2.46 -5.82
CA ASP A 28 -13.62 -2.48 -7.22
C ASP A 28 -12.56 -1.96 -8.18
N LEU A 29 -11.35 -2.46 -8.00
CA LEU A 29 -10.19 -2.11 -8.81
C LEU A 29 -9.56 -3.35 -9.41
N SER A 30 -8.85 -3.20 -10.53
CA SER A 30 -8.05 -4.29 -11.06
C SER A 30 -6.88 -4.59 -10.12
N LYS A 31 -6.33 -5.80 -10.21
CA LYS A 31 -5.14 -6.17 -9.44
C LYS A 31 -3.97 -5.21 -9.73
N THR A 32 -3.80 -4.86 -11.00
CA THR A 32 -2.76 -3.90 -11.41
C THR A 32 -2.96 -2.54 -10.76
N ALA A 33 -4.21 -2.06 -10.70
CA ALA A 33 -4.51 -0.79 -10.06
C ALA A 33 -4.21 -0.82 -8.56
N VAL A 34 -4.53 -1.93 -7.89
CA VAL A 34 -4.21 -2.11 -6.47
C VAL A 34 -2.70 -2.04 -6.24
N VAL A 35 -1.92 -2.74 -7.07
CA VAL A 35 -0.45 -2.73 -6.96
C VAL A 35 0.09 -1.32 -7.17
N ARG A 36 -0.42 -0.59 -8.14
CA ARG A 36 0.01 0.80 -8.39
C ARG A 36 -0.30 1.71 -7.21
N GLN A 37 -1.47 1.55 -6.61
CA GLN A 37 -1.82 2.31 -5.41
C GLN A 37 -0.90 1.95 -4.24
N ALA A 38 -0.56 0.69 -4.08
CA ALA A 38 0.35 0.25 -3.03
C ALA A 38 1.72 0.88 -3.18
N ILE A 39 2.22 0.96 -4.42
CA ILE A 39 3.53 1.59 -4.70
C ILE A 39 3.50 3.07 -4.32
N ARG A 40 2.45 3.79 -4.70
CA ARG A 40 2.31 5.21 -4.37
C ARG A 40 2.21 5.43 -2.87
N LEU A 41 1.44 4.59 -2.20
CA LEU A 41 1.28 4.66 -0.76
C LEU A 41 2.62 4.41 -0.06
N TYR A 42 3.34 3.38 -0.47
CA TYR A 42 4.63 3.06 0.12
C TYR A 42 5.65 4.17 -0.08
N GLN A 43 5.70 4.74 -1.28
CA GLN A 43 6.60 5.87 -1.56
C GLN A 43 6.32 7.06 -0.65
N MET A 44 5.05 7.40 -0.49
CA MET A 44 4.65 8.50 0.40
C MET A 44 5.03 8.22 1.85
N VAL A 45 4.75 7.01 2.31
CA VAL A 45 5.08 6.60 3.68
C VAL A 45 6.59 6.64 3.88
N ASP A 46 7.36 6.09 2.95
CA ASP A 46 8.82 6.09 3.04
C ASP A 46 9.39 7.50 3.11
N ALA A 47 8.89 8.39 2.28
CA ALA A 47 9.34 9.80 2.27
C ALA A 47 9.09 10.48 3.62
N ARG A 48 7.94 10.21 4.24
CA ARG A 48 7.59 10.80 5.53
C ARG A 48 8.43 10.21 6.66
N LEU A 49 8.61 8.90 6.64
CA LEU A 49 9.47 8.23 7.64
C LEU A 49 10.91 8.70 7.54
N SER A 50 11.42 8.88 6.32
CA SER A 50 12.79 9.36 6.10
C SER A 50 12.97 10.80 6.60
N ALA A 51 11.90 11.59 6.63
CA ALA A 51 11.91 12.95 7.16
C ALA A 51 11.80 12.99 8.68
N GLY A 52 11.77 11.86 9.36
CA GLY A 52 11.71 11.77 10.81
C GLY A 52 10.31 11.72 11.39
N GLU A 53 9.29 11.64 10.54
CA GLU A 53 7.91 11.50 10.98
C GLU A 53 7.60 10.05 11.36
N LYS A 54 6.54 9.86 12.11
CA LYS A 54 6.07 8.54 12.51
C LYS A 54 4.73 8.24 11.85
N LEU A 55 4.50 6.97 11.51
CA LEU A 55 3.24 6.53 10.95
C LEU A 55 2.33 6.00 12.05
N HIS A 56 1.13 6.56 12.13
CA HIS A 56 0.13 6.18 13.12
C HIS A 56 -1.19 5.82 12.47
N PHE A 57 -1.91 4.88 13.07
CA PHE A 57 -3.34 4.72 12.83
C PHE A 57 -4.09 5.27 14.02
N GLU A 58 -5.10 6.06 13.75
CA GLU A 58 -5.93 6.66 14.78
C GLU A 58 -7.35 6.13 14.65
N ASP A 59 -7.88 5.61 15.76
CA ASP A 59 -9.28 5.20 15.85
C ASP A 59 -10.05 6.29 16.58
N GLU A 60 -10.80 7.08 15.83
CA GLU A 60 -11.54 8.22 16.38
C GLU A 60 -12.61 7.78 17.37
N LYS A 61 -13.24 6.63 17.15
CA LYS A 61 -14.29 6.13 18.05
C LYS A 61 -13.71 5.67 19.37
N ALA A 62 -12.59 4.98 19.35
CA ALA A 62 -11.93 4.47 20.55
C ALA A 62 -10.91 5.47 21.11
N GLN A 63 -10.63 6.55 20.38
CA GLN A 63 -9.61 7.54 20.73
C GLN A 63 -8.24 6.89 20.97
N LYS A 64 -7.94 5.86 20.21
CA LYS A 64 -6.69 5.13 20.29
C LYS A 64 -5.79 5.49 19.13
N LYS A 65 -4.50 5.63 19.42
CA LYS A 65 -3.46 5.81 18.41
C LYS A 65 -2.47 4.67 18.52
N ALA A 66 -2.07 4.13 17.39
CA ALA A 66 -1.06 3.09 17.35
C ALA A 66 -0.04 3.42 16.27
N GLU A 67 1.23 3.36 16.62
CA GLU A 67 2.31 3.52 15.67
C GLU A 67 2.42 2.25 14.86
N LEU A 68 2.44 2.38 13.54
CA LEU A 68 2.63 1.27 12.64
C LEU A 68 4.12 1.10 12.35
N MET A 69 4.63 -0.10 12.63
CA MET A 69 5.99 -0.44 12.24
C MET A 69 5.99 -0.86 10.78
N VAL A 70 6.70 -0.12 9.95
CA VAL A 70 6.86 -0.41 8.52
C VAL A 70 8.28 -0.90 8.29
N LEU A 71 8.35 -2.07 7.71
CA LEU A 71 9.63 -2.70 7.41
C LEU A 71 10.18 -2.25 6.07
#